data_3c496b1720219eee429e2b54e0416253
#
_entry.id   3c496b1720219eee429e2b54e0416253
#
_cell.length_a   1.000
_cell.length_b   1.000
_cell.length_c   1.000
_cell.angle_alpha   90.00
_cell.angle_beta   90.00
_cell.angle_gamma   90.00
#
_symmetry.space_group_name_H-M   'P 1'
#
loop_
_entity.id
_entity.type
_entity.pdbx_description
1 polymer ?
#
loop_
_entity_poly.entity_id
_entity_poly.type
_entity_poly.pdbx_seq_one_letter_code
_entity_poly.pdbx_strand_id
1 'polypeptide(L)'
;MKNNFFGIVYILSFLLTNCGIYSFTGASIPPGTETFQVDYFQNVAGNRPGSTVEPGLDRDFTLALQDLILNQTNLSLVNNNGDLIYRGQITSYRITPMTATAQNTASQNRLTMRVSVEYINSKNDDDSFEQSFSFFYDFPAEAQIFDIKDSAHKVIFERLTQDIFNATLAKW
;
A
#
# COMPACT_ATOMS: atom_id res chain seq x y z
N MET A 1 25.56 -55.86 -7.41
CA MET A 1 25.83 -54.51 -6.84
C MET A 1 25.50 -53.37 -7.81
N LYS A 2 25.28 -53.60 -9.11
CA LYS A 2 25.04 -52.56 -10.11
C LYS A 2 23.55 -52.05 -10.14
N ASN A 3 22.59 -52.89 -9.73
CA ASN A 3 21.17 -52.53 -9.78
C ASN A 3 20.68 -51.62 -8.64
N ASN A 4 21.35 -51.64 -7.48
CA ASN A 4 20.96 -50.82 -6.33
C ASN A 4 21.39 -49.35 -6.49
N PHE A 5 22.42 -49.10 -7.29
CA PHE A 5 22.90 -47.74 -7.56
C PHE A 5 21.87 -46.92 -8.39
N PHE A 6 21.24 -47.55 -9.38
CA PHE A 6 20.17 -46.90 -10.19
C PHE A 6 18.92 -46.58 -9.37
N GLY A 7 18.57 -47.45 -8.41
CA GLY A 7 17.45 -47.20 -7.49
C GLY A 7 17.67 -46.00 -6.58
N ILE A 8 18.88 -45.82 -6.06
CA ILE A 8 19.27 -44.72 -5.17
C ILE A 8 19.27 -43.38 -5.93
N VAL A 9 19.78 -43.37 -7.17
CA VAL A 9 19.73 -42.15 -8.03
C VAL A 9 18.31 -41.73 -8.37
N TYR A 10 17.41 -42.68 -8.59
CA TYR A 10 15.99 -42.38 -8.89
C TYR A 10 15.24 -41.81 -7.67
N ILE A 11 15.53 -42.32 -6.46
CA ILE A 11 14.96 -41.80 -5.21
C ILE A 11 15.52 -40.41 -4.89
N LEU A 12 16.79 -40.16 -5.13
CA LEU A 12 17.43 -38.86 -4.90
C LEU A 12 16.91 -37.77 -5.87
N SER A 13 16.53 -38.16 -7.10
CA SER A 13 15.91 -37.25 -8.09
C SER A 13 14.51 -36.77 -7.69
N PHE A 14 13.75 -37.57 -6.92
CA PHE A 14 12.42 -37.23 -6.44
C PHE A 14 12.43 -36.24 -5.25
N LEU A 15 13.55 -36.12 -4.55
CA LEU A 15 13.68 -35.19 -3.40
C LEU A 15 14.00 -33.76 -3.81
N LEU A 16 14.31 -33.51 -5.09
CA LEU A 16 14.67 -32.16 -5.58
C LEU A 16 13.49 -31.36 -6.17
N THR A 17 12.26 -31.92 -6.20
CA THR A 17 11.10 -31.24 -6.78
C THR A 17 10.28 -30.41 -5.80
N ASN A 18 10.75 -30.25 -4.55
CA ASN A 18 10.04 -29.44 -3.55
C ASN A 18 10.58 -27.99 -3.51
N CYS A 19 10.72 -27.35 -4.68
CA CYS A 19 10.85 -25.90 -4.75
C CYS A 19 9.46 -25.29 -4.51
N GLY A 20 9.05 -25.19 -3.26
CA GLY A 20 7.94 -24.33 -2.86
C GLY A 20 8.23 -22.91 -3.35
N ILE A 21 7.27 -22.31 -4.00
CA ILE A 21 7.31 -20.91 -4.46
C ILE A 21 7.43 -20.02 -3.22
N TYR A 22 8.65 -19.77 -2.76
CA TYR A 22 8.91 -18.72 -1.79
C TYR A 22 8.82 -17.39 -2.53
N SER A 23 7.70 -16.69 -2.35
CA SER A 23 7.60 -15.30 -2.77
C SER A 23 8.55 -14.47 -1.89
N PHE A 24 9.59 -13.91 -2.51
CA PHE A 24 10.61 -13.08 -1.83
C PHE A 24 10.07 -11.71 -1.41
N THR A 25 8.78 -11.41 -1.69
CA THR A 25 8.15 -10.10 -1.49
C THR A 25 7.58 -9.89 -0.10
N GLY A 26 7.63 -10.89 0.79
CA GLY A 26 7.06 -10.78 2.14
C GLY A 26 5.52 -10.73 2.17
N ALA A 27 4.86 -10.87 1.03
CA ALA A 27 3.40 -10.90 0.96
C ALA A 27 2.87 -12.25 1.45
N SER A 28 1.93 -12.22 2.40
CA SER A 28 1.18 -13.39 2.86
C SER A 28 -0.22 -13.36 2.22
N ILE A 29 -0.31 -13.88 1.00
CA ILE A 29 -1.57 -13.92 0.25
C ILE A 29 -2.45 -15.05 0.81
N PRO A 30 -3.73 -14.79 1.17
CA PRO A 30 -4.65 -15.81 1.64
C PRO A 30 -4.81 -16.94 0.63
N PRO A 31 -4.90 -18.21 1.06
CA PRO A 31 -5.06 -19.34 0.15
C PRO A 31 -6.28 -19.19 -0.77
N GLY A 32 -6.11 -19.47 -2.07
CA GLY A 32 -7.20 -19.39 -3.05
C GLY A 32 -7.54 -17.98 -3.51
N THR A 33 -6.69 -16.98 -3.20
CA THR A 33 -6.81 -15.60 -3.68
C THR A 33 -5.99 -15.42 -4.96
N GLU A 34 -6.62 -14.99 -6.03
CA GLU A 34 -6.01 -14.80 -7.35
C GLU A 34 -6.19 -13.38 -7.88
N THR A 35 -7.19 -12.67 -7.36
CA THR A 35 -7.59 -11.35 -7.87
C THR A 35 -7.70 -10.31 -6.77
N PHE A 36 -7.49 -9.05 -7.15
CA PHE A 36 -7.78 -7.91 -6.30
C PHE A 36 -8.49 -6.81 -7.08
N GLN A 37 -9.24 -5.99 -6.37
CA GLN A 37 -9.97 -4.84 -6.86
C GLN A 37 -9.61 -3.63 -6.00
N VAL A 38 -9.34 -2.50 -6.62
CA VAL A 38 -9.20 -1.21 -5.94
C VAL A 38 -10.26 -0.28 -6.50
N ASP A 39 -11.27 0.01 -5.71
CA ASP A 39 -12.28 1.00 -6.06
C ASP A 39 -11.67 2.39 -6.07
N TYR A 40 -12.24 3.28 -6.88
CA TYR A 40 -11.77 4.65 -6.97
C TYR A 40 -11.92 5.37 -5.63
N PHE A 41 -10.80 5.83 -5.05
CA PHE A 41 -10.79 6.57 -3.80
C PHE A 41 -11.41 7.94 -3.99
N GLN A 42 -12.40 8.29 -3.18
CA GLN A 42 -13.02 9.61 -3.24
C GLN A 42 -12.22 10.64 -2.44
N ASN A 43 -11.96 11.81 -3.02
CA ASN A 43 -11.34 12.91 -2.29
C ASN A 43 -12.40 13.75 -1.57
N VAL A 44 -12.60 13.48 -0.28
CA VAL A 44 -13.52 14.21 0.60
C VAL A 44 -12.79 15.12 1.59
N ALA A 45 -11.50 15.37 1.38
CA ALA A 45 -10.67 16.18 2.27
C ALA A 45 -11.23 17.58 2.51
N GLY A 46 -11.80 18.21 1.48
CA GLY A 46 -12.41 19.55 1.59
C GLY A 46 -13.57 19.67 2.57
N ASN A 47 -14.17 18.55 2.98
CA ASN A 47 -15.25 18.54 3.97
C ASN A 47 -14.76 18.78 5.40
N ARG A 48 -13.44 18.83 5.63
CA ARG A 48 -12.85 19.03 6.97
C ARG A 48 -12.23 20.43 7.11
N PRO A 49 -12.45 21.12 8.23
CA PRO A 49 -11.82 22.40 8.49
C PRO A 49 -10.28 22.31 8.40
N GLY A 50 -9.66 23.25 7.67
CA GLY A 50 -8.23 23.34 7.48
C GLY A 50 -7.63 22.33 6.50
N SER A 51 -8.44 21.51 5.86
CA SER A 51 -8.04 20.69 4.72
C SER A 51 -8.45 21.35 3.42
N THR A 52 -7.73 21.03 2.35
CA THR A 52 -8.02 21.49 0.99
C THR A 52 -8.26 20.30 0.06
N VAL A 53 -8.88 20.54 -1.09
CA VAL A 53 -9.00 19.56 -2.15
C VAL A 53 -7.85 19.78 -3.13
N GLU A 54 -6.97 18.82 -3.25
CA GLU A 54 -5.94 18.79 -4.31
C GLU A 54 -6.51 18.02 -5.50
N PRO A 55 -6.63 18.66 -6.69
CA PRO A 55 -7.19 18.03 -7.87
C PRO A 55 -6.35 16.85 -8.35
N GLY A 56 -6.99 15.72 -8.67
CA GLY A 56 -6.33 14.52 -9.19
C GLY A 56 -5.67 13.63 -8.12
N LEU A 57 -5.66 14.07 -6.86
CA LEU A 57 -5.07 13.31 -5.74
C LEU A 57 -5.71 11.93 -5.57
N ASP A 58 -7.01 11.85 -5.78
CA ASP A 58 -7.83 10.64 -5.75
C ASP A 58 -7.41 9.62 -6.82
N ARG A 59 -7.27 10.07 -8.06
CA ARG A 59 -6.79 9.25 -9.17
C ARG A 59 -5.38 8.75 -8.91
N ASP A 60 -4.47 9.67 -8.58
CA ASP A 60 -3.05 9.37 -8.45
C ASP A 60 -2.78 8.43 -7.28
N PHE A 61 -3.49 8.58 -6.16
CA PHE A 61 -3.41 7.66 -5.03
C PHE A 61 -3.99 6.28 -5.35
N THR A 62 -5.14 6.23 -6.06
CA THR A 62 -5.75 4.95 -6.49
C THR A 62 -4.78 4.16 -7.36
N LEU A 63 -4.17 4.82 -8.35
CA LEU A 63 -3.18 4.19 -9.23
C LEU A 63 -1.93 3.74 -8.45
N ALA A 64 -1.42 4.55 -7.52
CA ALA A 64 -0.27 4.18 -6.71
C ALA A 64 -0.51 2.92 -5.86
N LEU A 65 -1.73 2.74 -5.31
CA LEU A 65 -2.08 1.53 -4.57
C LEU A 65 -2.19 0.32 -5.49
N GLN A 66 -2.81 0.46 -6.66
CA GLN A 66 -2.90 -0.61 -7.67
C GLN A 66 -1.50 -1.06 -8.11
N ASP A 67 -0.63 -0.11 -8.44
CA ASP A 67 0.74 -0.39 -8.89
C ASP A 67 1.57 -1.09 -7.82
N LEU A 68 1.45 -0.69 -6.55
CA LEU A 68 2.16 -1.35 -5.46
C LEU A 68 1.75 -2.82 -5.34
N ILE A 69 0.44 -3.11 -5.32
CA ILE A 69 -0.07 -4.49 -5.18
C ILE A 69 0.35 -5.34 -6.39
N LEU A 70 0.25 -4.81 -7.61
CA LEU A 70 0.70 -5.49 -8.84
C LEU A 70 2.20 -5.81 -8.80
N ASN A 71 3.03 -4.89 -8.29
CA ASN A 71 4.48 -5.06 -8.25
C ASN A 71 4.94 -5.99 -7.13
N GLN A 72 4.18 -6.12 -6.04
CA GLN A 72 4.57 -6.92 -4.88
C GLN A 72 3.86 -8.27 -4.78
N THR A 73 2.90 -8.55 -5.67
CA THR A 73 2.14 -9.80 -5.66
C THR A 73 1.98 -10.36 -7.07
N ASN A 74 1.51 -11.61 -7.15
CA ASN A 74 1.11 -12.24 -8.41
C ASN A 74 -0.40 -12.13 -8.64
N LEU A 75 -1.10 -11.25 -7.90
CA LEU A 75 -2.53 -11.06 -8.04
C LEU A 75 -2.88 -10.30 -9.32
N SER A 76 -4.02 -10.64 -9.91
CA SER A 76 -4.54 -9.95 -11.10
C SER A 76 -5.51 -8.84 -10.69
N LEU A 77 -5.32 -7.63 -11.22
CA LEU A 77 -6.25 -6.52 -11.02
C LEU A 77 -7.53 -6.76 -11.83
N VAL A 78 -8.67 -6.66 -11.15
CA VAL A 78 -10.00 -6.73 -11.76
C VAL A 78 -10.84 -5.52 -11.38
N ASN A 79 -11.82 -5.19 -12.23
CA ASN A 79 -12.69 -4.03 -11.98
C ASN A 79 -13.87 -4.34 -11.05
N ASN A 80 -14.26 -5.62 -10.95
CA ASN A 80 -15.40 -6.05 -10.14
C ASN A 80 -15.16 -7.46 -9.61
N ASN A 81 -15.78 -7.78 -8.46
CA ASN A 81 -15.75 -9.10 -7.85
C ASN A 81 -14.33 -9.64 -7.58
N GLY A 82 -13.41 -8.77 -7.18
CA GLY A 82 -12.10 -9.19 -6.71
C GLY A 82 -12.20 -10.04 -5.45
N ASP A 83 -11.26 -10.99 -5.29
CA ASP A 83 -11.14 -11.77 -4.06
C ASP A 83 -10.77 -10.87 -2.87
N LEU A 84 -9.91 -9.89 -3.12
CA LEU A 84 -9.58 -8.81 -2.19
C LEU A 84 -10.09 -7.49 -2.74
N ILE A 85 -10.80 -6.71 -1.93
CA ILE A 85 -11.37 -5.45 -2.36
C ILE A 85 -10.86 -4.34 -1.44
N TYR A 86 -10.36 -3.27 -2.05
CA TYR A 86 -9.92 -2.06 -1.39
C TYR A 86 -10.85 -0.91 -1.76
N ARG A 87 -11.51 -0.32 -0.78
CA ARG A 87 -12.35 0.87 -0.91
C ARG A 87 -11.86 1.94 0.03
N GLY A 88 -12.09 3.20 -0.30
CA GLY A 88 -11.69 4.21 0.65
C GLY A 88 -11.91 5.65 0.20
N GLN A 89 -11.47 6.54 1.08
CA GLN A 89 -11.59 7.98 0.90
C GLN A 89 -10.33 8.68 1.39
N ILE A 90 -9.94 9.73 0.68
CA ILE A 90 -8.95 10.69 1.18
C ILE A 90 -9.72 11.66 2.09
N THR A 91 -9.49 11.55 3.40
CA THR A 91 -10.26 12.26 4.41
C THR A 91 -9.61 13.54 4.91
N SER A 92 -8.32 13.75 4.63
CA SER A 92 -7.60 14.98 4.96
C SER A 92 -6.42 15.19 4.04
N TYR A 93 -6.23 16.42 3.60
CA TYR A 93 -5.05 16.93 2.92
C TYR A 93 -4.79 18.34 3.46
N ARG A 94 -3.81 18.49 4.36
CA ARG A 94 -3.66 19.70 5.15
C ARG A 94 -2.19 20.11 5.27
N ILE A 95 -1.97 21.42 5.17
CA ILE A 95 -0.69 22.05 5.50
C ILE A 95 -0.82 22.73 6.85
N THR A 96 0.13 22.45 7.76
CA THR A 96 0.22 23.07 9.07
C THR A 96 1.63 23.63 9.30
N PRO A 97 1.74 24.89 9.77
CA PRO A 97 3.02 25.42 10.21
C PRO A 97 3.57 24.61 11.40
N MET A 98 4.85 24.31 11.36
CA MET A 98 5.56 23.65 12.47
C MET A 98 6.31 24.71 13.29
N THR A 99 6.13 24.67 14.60
CA THR A 99 6.86 25.57 15.52
C THR A 99 8.33 25.15 15.53
N ALA A 100 9.23 26.13 15.40
CA ALA A 100 10.66 25.90 15.59
C ALA A 100 10.91 25.36 17.02
N THR A 101 11.65 24.27 17.14
CA THR A 101 12.13 23.74 18.41
C THR A 101 13.59 24.20 18.63
N ALA A 102 14.10 24.04 19.84
CA ALA A 102 15.49 24.41 20.16
C ALA A 102 16.52 23.69 19.27
N GLN A 103 16.16 22.57 18.68
CA GLN A 103 17.01 21.76 17.80
C GLN A 103 16.79 22.05 16.31
N ASN A 104 15.69 22.72 15.96
CA ASN A 104 15.35 23.04 14.55
C ASN A 104 15.00 24.53 14.47
N THR A 105 15.95 25.32 14.02
CA THR A 105 15.85 26.80 13.95
C THR A 105 15.15 27.28 12.66
N ALA A 106 14.98 26.41 11.65
CA ALA A 106 14.29 26.76 10.42
C ALA A 106 12.79 26.56 10.56
N SER A 107 11.99 27.54 10.12
CA SER A 107 10.55 27.41 9.96
C SER A 107 10.21 26.35 8.93
N GLN A 108 9.30 25.44 9.26
CA GLN A 108 8.85 24.38 8.37
C GLN A 108 7.32 24.33 8.31
N ASN A 109 6.82 23.85 7.21
CA ASN A 109 5.44 23.43 7.05
C ASN A 109 5.37 21.91 6.94
N ARG A 110 4.26 21.33 7.38
CA ARG A 110 3.95 19.91 7.26
C ARG A 110 2.71 19.70 6.39
N LEU A 111 2.89 19.01 5.29
CA LEU A 111 1.78 18.48 4.51
C LEU A 111 1.40 17.11 5.06
N THR A 112 0.17 16.97 5.54
CA THR A 112 -0.36 15.69 6.05
C THR A 112 -1.49 15.21 5.16
N MET A 113 -1.43 13.94 4.74
CA MET A 113 -2.51 13.24 4.07
C MET A 113 -3.03 12.12 4.96
N ARG A 114 -4.36 11.94 4.97
CA ARG A 114 -5.02 10.82 5.65
C ARG A 114 -6.01 10.16 4.72
N VAL A 115 -5.99 8.84 4.72
CA VAL A 115 -6.94 8.00 3.99
C VAL A 115 -7.67 7.07 4.96
N SER A 116 -8.96 6.82 4.73
CA SER A 116 -9.71 5.73 5.35
C SER A 116 -9.82 4.63 4.32
N VAL A 117 -9.49 3.41 4.70
CA VAL A 117 -9.49 2.23 3.83
C VAL A 117 -10.35 1.16 4.46
N GLU A 118 -11.32 0.67 3.69
CA GLU A 118 -12.06 -0.56 3.95
C GLU A 118 -11.41 -1.66 3.11
N TYR A 119 -10.88 -2.66 3.78
CA TYR A 119 -10.35 -3.88 3.17
C TYR A 119 -11.32 -5.02 3.38
N ILE A 120 -11.70 -5.70 2.29
CA ILE A 120 -12.63 -6.82 2.29
C ILE A 120 -11.91 -8.02 1.69
N ASN A 121 -11.87 -9.12 2.44
CA ASN A 121 -11.43 -10.41 1.96
C ASN A 121 -12.66 -11.29 1.69
N SER A 122 -13.04 -11.44 0.41
CA SER A 122 -14.22 -12.21 0.00
C SER A 122 -14.10 -13.72 0.28
N LYS A 123 -12.91 -14.22 0.64
CA LYS A 123 -12.67 -15.62 1.01
C LYS A 123 -12.75 -15.84 2.52
N ASN A 124 -12.52 -14.79 3.33
CA ASN A 124 -12.55 -14.86 4.79
C ASN A 124 -12.96 -13.50 5.37
N ASP A 125 -14.21 -13.36 5.73
CA ASP A 125 -14.77 -12.10 6.28
C ASP A 125 -14.08 -11.65 7.59
N ASP A 126 -13.54 -12.58 8.38
CA ASP A 126 -12.84 -12.26 9.62
C ASP A 126 -11.54 -11.45 9.40
N ASP A 127 -11.01 -11.48 8.19
CA ASP A 127 -9.83 -10.68 7.79
C ASP A 127 -10.20 -9.28 7.32
N SER A 128 -11.48 -9.00 7.12
CA SER A 128 -11.96 -7.70 6.65
C SER A 128 -11.92 -6.66 7.78
N PHE A 129 -11.53 -5.44 7.43
CA PHE A 129 -11.46 -4.34 8.41
C PHE A 129 -11.57 -2.96 7.74
N GLU A 130 -11.85 -1.95 8.54
CA GLU A 130 -11.73 -0.54 8.18
C GLU A 130 -10.67 0.12 9.05
N GLN A 131 -9.73 0.85 8.43
CA GLN A 131 -8.63 1.53 9.13
C GLN A 131 -8.26 2.83 8.46
N SER A 132 -7.86 3.83 9.26
CA SER A 132 -7.28 5.07 8.76
C SER A 132 -5.75 5.02 8.79
N PHE A 133 -5.15 5.46 7.68
CA PHE A 133 -3.71 5.60 7.53
C PHE A 133 -3.38 7.08 7.35
N SER A 134 -2.24 7.53 7.86
CA SER A 134 -1.82 8.93 7.77
C SER A 134 -0.32 9.03 7.66
N PHE A 135 0.14 9.85 6.72
CA PHE A 135 1.55 10.16 6.59
C PHE A 135 1.76 11.64 6.24
N PHE A 136 2.99 12.12 6.37
CA PHE A 136 3.29 13.53 6.18
C PHE A 136 4.62 13.74 5.44
N TYR A 137 4.76 14.96 4.91
CA TYR A 137 5.98 15.46 4.31
C TYR A 137 6.28 16.86 4.85
N ASP A 138 7.48 17.05 5.41
CA ASP A 138 7.93 18.33 5.94
C ASP A 138 8.72 19.08 4.86
N PHE A 139 8.46 20.39 4.73
CA PHE A 139 9.09 21.23 3.74
C PHE A 139 9.36 22.64 4.30
N PRO A 140 10.35 23.39 3.75
CA PRO A 140 10.65 24.75 4.19
C PRO A 140 9.43 25.67 4.12
N ALA A 141 9.24 26.52 5.13
CA ALA A 141 8.06 27.39 5.21
C ALA A 141 7.98 28.41 4.06
N GLU A 142 9.11 28.78 3.47
CA GLU A 142 9.22 29.67 2.31
C GLU A 142 8.90 28.98 0.97
N ALA A 143 8.90 27.64 0.92
CA ALA A 143 8.59 26.90 -0.31
C ALA A 143 7.09 26.95 -0.61
N GLN A 144 6.76 27.10 -1.88
CA GLN A 144 5.38 27.02 -2.35
C GLN A 144 4.96 25.57 -2.51
N ILE A 145 3.72 25.24 -2.14
CA ILE A 145 3.19 23.88 -2.29
C ILE A 145 3.28 23.36 -3.73
N PHE A 146 3.11 24.24 -4.70
CA PHE A 146 3.20 23.90 -6.12
C PHE A 146 4.56 23.34 -6.51
N ASP A 147 5.64 23.86 -5.91
CA ASP A 147 7.02 23.47 -6.26
C ASP A 147 7.41 22.12 -5.64
N ILE A 148 6.77 21.73 -4.55
CA ILE A 148 7.13 20.53 -3.78
C ILE A 148 6.11 19.39 -3.87
N LYS A 149 4.91 19.65 -4.41
CA LYS A 149 3.80 18.70 -4.32
C LYS A 149 4.11 17.35 -4.95
N ASP A 150 4.79 17.30 -6.10
CA ASP A 150 5.10 16.04 -6.78
C ASP A 150 6.05 15.18 -5.93
N SER A 151 7.05 15.80 -5.32
CA SER A 151 7.98 15.13 -4.40
C SER A 151 7.27 14.68 -3.12
N ALA A 152 6.41 15.54 -2.58
CA ALA A 152 5.63 15.25 -1.37
C ALA A 152 4.63 14.10 -1.61
N HIS A 153 3.90 14.14 -2.74
CA HIS A 153 2.96 13.07 -3.11
C HIS A 153 3.67 11.74 -3.29
N LYS A 154 4.81 11.72 -3.98
CA LYS A 154 5.61 10.51 -4.15
C LYS A 154 5.94 9.87 -2.81
N VAL A 155 6.49 10.64 -1.86
CA VAL A 155 6.88 10.14 -0.54
C VAL A 155 5.66 9.70 0.28
N ILE A 156 4.59 10.50 0.27
CA ILE A 156 3.36 10.21 1.03
C ILE A 156 2.66 8.97 0.47
N PHE A 157 2.53 8.87 -0.86
CA PHE A 157 1.87 7.71 -1.49
C PHE A 157 2.66 6.43 -1.26
N GLU A 158 3.98 6.46 -1.48
CA GLU A 158 4.85 5.32 -1.23
C GLU A 158 4.66 4.79 0.20
N ARG A 159 4.63 5.67 1.19
CA ARG A 159 4.44 5.27 2.58
C ARG A 159 3.03 4.78 2.88
N LEU A 160 2.01 5.52 2.47
CA LEU A 160 0.62 5.15 2.76
C LEU A 160 0.23 3.83 2.08
N THR A 161 0.62 3.65 0.82
CA THR A 161 0.32 2.40 0.09
C THR A 161 1.07 1.21 0.68
N GLN A 162 2.32 1.41 1.12
CA GLN A 162 3.07 0.37 1.82
C GLN A 162 2.45 0.02 3.18
N ASP A 163 1.99 1.00 3.95
CA ASP A 163 1.33 0.77 5.24
C ASP A 163 0.00 0.00 5.04
N ILE A 164 -0.78 0.33 3.99
CA ILE A 164 -1.98 -0.42 3.61
C ILE A 164 -1.63 -1.86 3.21
N PHE A 165 -0.64 -2.03 2.36
CA PHE A 165 -0.15 -3.34 1.94
C PHE A 165 0.28 -4.20 3.13
N ASN A 166 1.04 -3.63 4.04
CA ASN A 166 1.51 -4.33 5.24
C ASN A 166 0.35 -4.75 6.14
N ALA A 167 -0.66 -3.89 6.30
CA ALA A 167 -1.83 -4.19 7.12
C ALA A 167 -2.71 -5.30 6.52
N THR A 168 -2.70 -5.47 5.20
CA THR A 168 -3.59 -6.39 4.47
C THR A 168 -2.89 -7.69 4.06
N LEU A 169 -1.68 -7.60 3.50
CA LEU A 169 -0.99 -8.69 2.82
C LEU A 169 0.36 -9.08 3.43
N ALA A 170 0.85 -8.38 4.44
CA ALA A 170 2.10 -8.70 5.12
C ALA A 170 1.88 -8.90 6.64
N LYS A 171 0.83 -9.64 7.00
CA LYS A 171 0.55 -9.99 8.42
C LYS A 171 1.63 -10.97 8.92
N TRP A 172 2.39 -10.53 9.89
CA TRP A 172 3.39 -11.31 10.64
C TRP A 172 2.81 -11.76 11.98
#